data_24e9a5065daae4ba5fe1fd6e5d3af373
#
_entry.id   24e9a5065daae4ba5fe1fd6e5d3af373
#
_cell.length_a   1.000
_cell.length_b   1.000
_cell.length_c   1.000
_cell.angle_alpha   90.00
_cell.angle_beta   90.00
_cell.angle_gamma   90.00
#
_symmetry.space_group_name_H-M   'P 1'
#
loop_
_entity.id
_entity.type
_entity.pdbx_description
1 polymer ?
#
loop_
_entity_poly.entity_id
_entity_poly.type
_entity_poly.pdbx_seq_one_letter_code
_entity_poly.pdbx_strand_id
1 'polypeptide(L)'
;MIYDVRQETIYNYDSPVAYAHHVLRLTPIDRAHQRVHAAALDITPTPIERREGQDFFGNRITWIAFDQPHDTLTVRVAARIAVEQAVAVEPGDTPPWEEVREAAFASADPSPQAPAHFLFPSRQVSLDPEIRDYVTLSFPPGRTILAGATDLMNRIKAEFVYEVGATTASTTPPMSFALRRGVCQDFTHIMISGMRSLGLPVAYVSGYLRTVRSRGETRLEGADAMHAWALVWCGPVVGWIGRASCRERV
;
A
#
# COMPACT_ATOMS: atom_id res chain seq x y z
N MET A 1 14.87 -10.49 11.52
CA MET A 1 14.03 -11.73 11.63
C MET A 1 13.85 -12.34 10.25
N ILE A 2 13.66 -13.68 10.15
CA ILE A 2 13.40 -14.35 8.87
C ILE A 2 11.94 -14.79 8.87
N TYR A 3 11.24 -14.55 7.76
CA TYR A 3 9.84 -14.92 7.55
C TYR A 3 9.72 -15.80 6.32
N ASP A 4 8.89 -16.83 6.41
CA ASP A 4 8.40 -17.60 5.28
C ASP A 4 6.97 -17.13 4.98
N VAL A 5 6.80 -16.53 3.82
CA VAL A 5 5.52 -16.00 3.32
C VAL A 5 4.96 -16.97 2.31
N ARG A 6 3.67 -17.32 2.43
CA ARG A 6 2.91 -18.05 1.43
C ARG A 6 1.56 -17.38 1.22
N GLN A 7 1.20 -17.15 -0.03
CA GLN A 7 -0.09 -16.60 -0.41
C GLN A 7 -0.64 -17.40 -1.59
N GLU A 8 -1.93 -17.63 -1.57
CA GLU A 8 -2.69 -18.16 -2.70
C GLU A 8 -3.83 -17.20 -3.02
N THR A 9 -3.99 -16.87 -4.28
CA THR A 9 -5.12 -16.08 -4.79
C THR A 9 -5.80 -16.88 -5.87
N ILE A 10 -7.11 -17.10 -5.73
CA ILE A 10 -7.93 -17.86 -6.67
C ILE A 10 -8.97 -16.92 -7.26
N TYR A 11 -8.98 -16.83 -8.58
CA TYR A 11 -10.02 -16.15 -9.35
C TYR A 11 -10.91 -17.19 -9.98
N ASN A 12 -12.20 -17.18 -9.65
CA ASN A 12 -13.22 -17.99 -10.29
C ASN A 12 -14.02 -17.08 -11.22
N TYR A 13 -14.15 -17.47 -12.46
CA TYR A 13 -14.89 -16.73 -13.48
C TYR A 13 -16.25 -17.36 -13.68
N ASP A 14 -17.29 -16.55 -13.86
CA ASP A 14 -18.66 -17.00 -14.08
C ASP A 14 -18.82 -17.75 -15.42
N SER A 15 -17.90 -17.52 -16.37
CA SER A 15 -17.78 -18.24 -17.63
C SER A 15 -16.33 -18.37 -18.04
N PRO A 16 -15.96 -19.42 -18.80
CA PRO A 16 -14.59 -19.62 -19.25
C PRO A 16 -14.03 -18.41 -20.01
N VAL A 17 -12.87 -17.94 -19.60
CA VAL A 17 -12.12 -16.86 -20.26
C VAL A 17 -11.18 -17.49 -21.28
N ALA A 18 -11.43 -17.24 -22.56
CA ALA A 18 -10.65 -17.84 -23.65
C ALA A 18 -9.32 -17.13 -23.89
N TYR A 19 -9.20 -15.85 -23.52
CA TYR A 19 -8.01 -15.05 -23.73
C TYR A 19 -7.83 -14.05 -22.58
N ALA A 20 -6.67 -14.04 -21.95
CA ALA A 20 -6.41 -13.14 -20.81
C ALA A 20 -4.96 -12.67 -20.75
N HIS A 21 -4.77 -11.42 -20.37
CA HIS A 21 -3.48 -10.84 -20.01
C HIS A 21 -3.52 -10.30 -18.58
N HIS A 22 -2.49 -10.62 -17.79
CA HIS A 22 -2.36 -10.11 -16.45
C HIS A 22 -0.98 -9.53 -16.20
N VAL A 23 -0.91 -8.56 -15.28
CA VAL A 23 0.34 -8.01 -14.76
C VAL A 23 0.34 -8.22 -13.25
N LEU A 24 1.26 -9.04 -12.78
CA LEU A 24 1.37 -9.42 -11.38
C LEU A 24 2.51 -8.63 -10.72
N ARG A 25 2.24 -8.03 -9.54
CA ARG A 25 3.21 -7.35 -8.67
C ARG A 25 3.20 -8.01 -7.29
N LEU A 26 3.48 -9.30 -7.25
CA LEU A 26 3.35 -10.13 -6.06
C LEU A 26 4.70 -10.58 -5.50
N THR A 27 5.75 -10.53 -6.30
CA THR A 27 7.09 -10.96 -5.89
C THR A 27 7.74 -9.88 -5.03
N PRO A 28 8.12 -10.20 -3.77
CA PRO A 28 8.83 -9.27 -2.91
C PRO A 28 10.17 -8.83 -3.50
N ILE A 29 10.64 -7.64 -3.11
CA ILE A 29 11.90 -7.06 -3.56
C ILE A 29 12.80 -6.69 -2.38
N ASP A 30 14.09 -6.56 -2.61
CA ASP A 30 15.03 -6.03 -1.63
C ASP A 30 14.73 -4.56 -1.34
N ARG A 31 14.85 -4.18 -0.07
CA ARG A 31 14.73 -2.80 0.43
C ARG A 31 15.82 -2.56 1.49
N ALA A 32 15.96 -1.33 1.97
CA ALA A 32 16.99 -0.97 2.96
C ALA A 32 17.00 -1.90 4.19
N HIS A 33 15.81 -2.32 4.66
CA HIS A 33 15.65 -3.17 5.84
C HIS A 33 15.01 -4.53 5.50
N GLN A 34 15.01 -4.91 4.22
CA GLN A 34 14.42 -6.17 3.75
C GLN A 34 15.32 -6.84 2.72
N ARG A 35 15.65 -8.12 2.96
CA ARG A 35 16.40 -8.96 2.02
C ARG A 35 15.58 -10.17 1.63
N VAL A 36 15.39 -10.38 0.34
CA VAL A 36 14.71 -11.56 -0.22
C VAL A 36 15.73 -12.66 -0.47
N HIS A 37 15.66 -13.75 0.30
CA HIS A 37 16.55 -14.91 0.13
C HIS A 37 16.07 -15.82 -1.00
N ALA A 38 14.76 -16.00 -1.12
CA ALA A 38 14.13 -16.78 -2.17
C ALA A 38 12.72 -16.28 -2.42
N ALA A 39 12.26 -16.35 -3.67
CA ALA A 39 10.88 -16.11 -4.05
C ALA A 39 10.52 -16.98 -5.24
N ALA A 40 9.31 -17.56 -5.21
CA ALA A 40 8.72 -18.34 -6.29
C ALA A 40 7.30 -17.85 -6.54
N LEU A 41 6.91 -17.83 -7.80
CA LEU A 41 5.58 -17.51 -8.28
C LEU A 41 5.10 -18.66 -9.16
N ASP A 42 4.08 -19.36 -8.70
CA ASP A 42 3.42 -20.46 -9.40
C ASP A 42 2.05 -20.01 -9.91
N ILE A 43 1.68 -20.43 -11.13
CA ILE A 43 0.47 -19.95 -11.83
C ILE A 43 -0.19 -21.15 -12.49
N THR A 44 -1.48 -21.32 -12.21
CA THR A 44 -2.30 -22.40 -12.75
C THR A 44 -3.62 -21.83 -13.32
N PRO A 45 -3.98 -22.09 -14.59
CA PRO A 45 -3.26 -22.92 -15.56
C PRO A 45 -1.91 -22.30 -15.95
N THR A 46 -1.04 -23.10 -16.55
CA THR A 46 0.26 -22.61 -17.05
C THR A 46 0.03 -21.59 -18.16
N PRO A 47 0.55 -20.35 -18.01
CA PRO A 47 0.41 -19.34 -19.06
C PRO A 47 1.20 -19.72 -20.30
N ILE A 48 0.68 -19.37 -21.51
CA ILE A 48 1.40 -19.55 -22.76
C ILE A 48 2.61 -18.62 -22.88
N GLU A 49 2.52 -17.46 -22.25
CA GLU A 49 3.60 -16.48 -22.18
C GLU A 49 3.80 -16.00 -20.75
N ARG A 50 5.07 -15.97 -20.32
CA ARG A 50 5.50 -15.39 -19.05
C ARG A 50 6.76 -14.57 -19.27
N ARG A 51 6.70 -13.28 -18.90
CA ARG A 51 7.85 -12.36 -18.90
C ARG A 51 8.02 -11.75 -17.53
N GLU A 52 9.27 -11.55 -17.14
CA GLU A 52 9.61 -10.90 -15.88
C GLU A 52 10.40 -9.62 -16.13
N GLY A 53 10.20 -8.62 -15.28
CA GLY A 53 10.89 -7.34 -15.38
C GLY A 53 10.69 -6.49 -14.12
N GLN A 54 10.98 -5.20 -14.26
CA GLN A 54 10.75 -4.20 -13.22
C GLN A 54 9.99 -3.02 -13.80
N ASP A 55 9.12 -2.41 -12.99
CA ASP A 55 8.51 -1.12 -13.34
C ASP A 55 9.43 0.05 -12.97
N PHE A 56 9.00 1.26 -13.31
CA PHE A 56 9.73 2.49 -13.02
C PHE A 56 10.09 2.61 -11.52
N PHE A 57 9.24 2.15 -10.62
CA PHE A 57 9.45 2.22 -9.16
C PHE A 57 10.30 1.07 -8.61
N GLY A 58 10.83 0.20 -9.48
CA GLY A 58 11.66 -0.93 -9.11
C GLY A 58 10.87 -2.13 -8.59
N ASN A 59 9.53 -2.14 -8.71
CA ASN A 59 8.74 -3.31 -8.35
C ASN A 59 8.95 -4.42 -9.37
N ARG A 60 9.10 -5.67 -8.90
CA ARG A 60 9.10 -6.84 -9.78
C ARG A 60 7.73 -7.02 -10.41
N ILE A 61 7.72 -7.18 -11.75
CA ILE A 61 6.51 -7.40 -12.52
C ILE A 61 6.65 -8.73 -13.27
N THR A 62 5.57 -9.51 -13.26
CA THR A 62 5.41 -10.69 -14.12
C THR A 62 4.22 -10.45 -15.03
N TRP A 63 4.45 -10.39 -16.34
CA TRP A 63 3.40 -10.41 -17.37
C TRP A 63 3.11 -11.84 -17.73
N ILE A 64 1.83 -12.18 -17.83
CA ILE A 64 1.36 -13.51 -18.25
C ILE A 64 0.23 -13.37 -19.26
N ALA A 65 0.17 -14.32 -20.19
CA ALA A 65 -0.91 -14.45 -21.17
C ALA A 65 -1.43 -15.88 -21.23
N PHE A 66 -2.74 -16.00 -21.48
CA PHE A 66 -3.44 -17.25 -21.71
C PHE A 66 -4.16 -17.21 -23.05
N ASP A 67 -4.15 -18.30 -23.78
CA ASP A 67 -4.86 -18.52 -25.05
C ASP A 67 -5.76 -19.76 -25.00
N GLN A 68 -5.84 -20.42 -23.83
CA GLN A 68 -6.73 -21.56 -23.59
C GLN A 68 -7.87 -21.16 -22.66
N PRO A 69 -9.11 -21.57 -22.98
CA PRO A 69 -10.24 -21.31 -22.09
C PRO A 69 -10.00 -21.89 -20.68
N HIS A 70 -10.24 -21.07 -19.67
CA HIS A 70 -10.16 -21.46 -18.27
C HIS A 70 -11.22 -20.73 -17.46
N ASP A 71 -11.74 -21.39 -16.45
CA ASP A 71 -12.74 -20.87 -15.51
C ASP A 71 -12.14 -20.53 -14.14
N THR A 72 -10.88 -20.92 -13.92
CA THR A 72 -10.16 -20.65 -12.68
C THR A 72 -8.73 -20.25 -12.97
N LEU A 73 -8.25 -19.19 -12.31
CA LEU A 73 -6.85 -18.79 -12.28
C LEU A 73 -6.37 -18.81 -10.83
N THR A 74 -5.36 -19.64 -10.55
CA THR A 74 -4.70 -19.70 -9.24
C THR A 74 -3.30 -19.15 -9.34
N VAL A 75 -2.97 -18.21 -8.45
CA VAL A 75 -1.64 -17.61 -8.33
C VAL A 75 -1.11 -17.85 -6.94
N ARG A 76 0.04 -18.53 -6.81
CA ARG A 76 0.72 -18.83 -5.55
C ARG A 76 2.05 -18.13 -5.47
N VAL A 77 2.29 -17.48 -4.33
CA VAL A 77 3.58 -16.87 -4.00
C VAL A 77 4.15 -17.59 -2.80
N ALA A 78 5.42 -17.96 -2.88
CA ALA A 78 6.21 -18.41 -1.74
C ALA A 78 7.51 -17.59 -1.67
N ALA A 79 7.82 -17.03 -0.50
CA ALA A 79 9.05 -16.23 -0.34
C ALA A 79 9.66 -16.42 1.04
N ARG A 80 10.99 -16.39 1.10
CA ARG A 80 11.78 -16.32 2.34
C ARG A 80 12.46 -14.96 2.41
N ILE A 81 12.16 -14.21 3.46
CA ILE A 81 12.52 -12.80 3.57
C ILE A 81 13.13 -12.54 4.95
N ALA A 82 14.32 -11.93 4.98
CA ALA A 82 14.86 -11.34 6.20
C ALA A 82 14.41 -9.90 6.30
N VAL A 83 13.90 -9.51 7.47
CA VAL A 83 13.52 -8.13 7.79
C VAL A 83 14.31 -7.68 9.01
N GLU A 84 14.97 -6.55 8.88
CA GLU A 84 15.65 -5.84 9.96
C GLU A 84 14.73 -4.78 10.54
N GLN A 85 14.83 -4.56 11.84
CA GLN A 85 14.05 -3.51 12.47
C GLN A 85 14.64 -2.16 12.08
N ALA A 86 13.84 -1.33 11.42
CA ALA A 86 14.21 0.06 11.16
C ALA A 86 14.31 0.85 12.48
N VAL A 87 15.20 1.82 12.53
CA VAL A 87 15.25 2.76 13.65
C VAL A 87 13.95 3.55 13.66
N ALA A 88 13.28 3.55 14.81
CA ALA A 88 12.06 4.35 14.96
C ALA A 88 12.43 5.84 14.93
N VAL A 89 11.71 6.60 14.11
CA VAL A 89 11.78 8.05 14.09
C VAL A 89 10.61 8.58 14.92
N GLU A 90 10.92 9.36 15.94
CA GLU A 90 9.89 10.00 16.74
C GLU A 90 9.13 11.03 15.90
N PRO A 91 7.80 11.11 16.04
CA PRO A 91 7.00 12.05 15.26
C PRO A 91 7.46 13.51 15.38
N GLY A 92 7.95 13.92 16.56
CA GLY A 92 8.45 15.26 16.81
C GLY A 92 9.77 15.60 16.16
N ASP A 93 10.55 14.60 15.73
CA ASP A 93 11.88 14.77 15.12
C ASP A 93 11.82 14.97 13.60
N THR A 94 10.63 15.15 13.04
CA THR A 94 10.46 15.41 11.60
C THR A 94 10.14 16.89 11.33
N PRO A 95 10.45 17.42 10.14
CA PRO A 95 10.16 18.82 9.81
C PRO A 95 8.66 19.15 9.85
N PRO A 96 8.29 20.44 9.99
CA PRO A 96 6.93 20.91 9.72
C PRO A 96 6.45 20.49 8.33
N TRP A 97 5.17 20.16 8.22
CA TRP A 97 4.60 19.66 6.97
C TRP A 97 4.70 20.66 5.79
N GLU A 98 4.69 21.96 6.10
CA GLU A 98 4.87 23.04 5.11
C GLU A 98 6.25 22.99 4.45
N GLU A 99 7.30 22.78 5.27
CA GLU A 99 8.69 22.66 4.77
C GLU A 99 8.86 21.41 3.91
N VAL A 100 8.22 20.30 4.31
CA VAL A 100 8.22 19.05 3.52
C VAL A 100 7.53 19.28 2.17
N ARG A 101 6.39 19.98 2.15
CA ARG A 101 5.68 20.34 0.92
C ARG A 101 6.57 21.17 -0.01
N GLU A 102 7.18 22.23 0.51
CA GLU A 102 8.06 23.10 -0.27
C GLU A 102 9.26 22.34 -0.85
N ALA A 103 9.91 21.52 -0.02
CA ALA A 103 11.04 20.70 -0.45
C ALA A 103 10.63 19.66 -1.52
N ALA A 104 9.42 19.11 -1.43
CA ALA A 104 8.91 18.16 -2.41
C ALA A 104 8.67 18.81 -3.78
N PHE A 105 8.09 20.01 -3.81
CA PHE A 105 7.89 20.78 -5.06
C PHE A 105 9.19 21.32 -5.66
N ALA A 106 10.19 21.60 -4.83
CA ALA A 106 11.50 22.05 -5.27
C ALA A 106 12.42 20.90 -5.74
N SER A 107 11.99 19.63 -5.55
CA SER A 107 12.81 18.48 -5.91
C SER A 107 12.98 18.36 -7.43
N ALA A 108 14.23 18.42 -7.89
CA ALA A 108 14.61 18.15 -9.28
C ALA A 108 15.12 16.72 -9.50
N ASP A 109 14.99 15.83 -8.50
CA ASP A 109 15.41 14.43 -8.56
C ASP A 109 14.50 13.66 -9.53
N PRO A 110 15.02 13.05 -10.61
CA PRO A 110 14.23 12.23 -11.53
C PRO A 110 14.11 10.77 -11.09
N SER A 111 14.75 10.38 -9.98
CA SER A 111 14.78 8.97 -9.53
C SER A 111 13.39 8.44 -9.18
N PRO A 112 13.18 7.13 -9.25
CA PRO A 112 11.90 6.51 -8.89
C PRO A 112 11.43 6.81 -7.46
N GLN A 113 12.34 7.18 -6.57
CA GLN A 113 12.06 7.50 -5.16
C GLN A 113 11.81 8.99 -4.93
N ALA A 114 11.92 9.83 -5.98
CA ALA A 114 11.72 11.26 -5.86
C ALA A 114 10.29 11.61 -5.38
N PRO A 115 10.14 12.54 -4.43
CA PRO A 115 8.84 12.90 -3.87
C PRO A 115 7.87 13.44 -4.91
N ALA A 116 8.36 14.08 -5.96
CA ALA A 116 7.54 14.65 -7.03
C ALA A 116 6.60 13.63 -7.71
N HIS A 117 7.01 12.37 -7.82
CA HIS A 117 6.17 11.30 -8.40
C HIS A 117 4.94 10.96 -7.56
N PHE A 118 4.89 11.39 -6.30
CA PHE A 118 3.87 11.01 -5.34
C PHE A 118 3.01 12.18 -4.85
N LEU A 119 3.03 13.30 -5.56
CA LEU A 119 2.26 14.53 -5.26
C LEU A 119 0.91 14.57 -5.95
N PHE A 120 0.77 13.89 -7.09
CA PHE A 120 -0.36 14.08 -8.01
C PHE A 120 -1.38 12.93 -7.92
N PRO A 121 -2.62 13.13 -8.43
CA PRO A 121 -3.59 12.07 -8.53
C PRO A 121 -3.06 10.91 -9.38
N SER A 122 -3.63 9.74 -9.18
CA SER A 122 -3.31 8.54 -9.95
C SER A 122 -4.61 7.84 -10.37
N ARG A 123 -4.50 6.78 -11.18
CA ARG A 123 -5.67 6.04 -11.66
C ARG A 123 -6.62 5.58 -10.53
N GLN A 124 -6.05 5.17 -9.39
CA GLN A 124 -6.83 4.65 -8.26
C GLN A 124 -7.08 5.68 -7.16
N VAL A 125 -6.38 6.81 -7.18
CA VAL A 125 -6.48 7.83 -6.13
C VAL A 125 -6.72 9.19 -6.77
N SER A 126 -7.98 9.62 -6.74
CA SER A 126 -8.37 10.99 -7.07
C SER A 126 -8.08 11.93 -5.89
N LEU A 127 -7.90 13.22 -6.17
CA LEU A 127 -7.93 14.25 -5.13
C LEU A 127 -9.39 14.68 -4.91
N ASP A 128 -9.78 14.77 -3.64
CA ASP A 128 -11.15 15.05 -3.26
C ASP A 128 -11.21 16.16 -2.20
N PRO A 129 -12.06 17.19 -2.36
CA PRO A 129 -12.14 18.32 -1.43
C PRO A 129 -12.60 17.92 -0.02
N GLU A 130 -13.56 17.00 0.12
CA GLU A 130 -14.07 16.58 1.42
C GLU A 130 -13.00 15.79 2.20
N ILE A 131 -12.27 14.91 1.49
CA ILE A 131 -11.14 14.18 2.08
C ILE A 131 -10.02 15.15 2.47
N ARG A 132 -9.72 16.15 1.61
CA ARG A 132 -8.75 17.21 1.95
C ARG A 132 -9.14 17.94 3.23
N ASP A 133 -10.38 18.38 3.35
CA ASP A 133 -10.84 19.15 4.49
C ASP A 133 -10.78 18.29 5.78
N TYR A 134 -11.13 17.01 5.69
CA TYR A 134 -10.96 16.04 6.78
C TYR A 134 -9.49 15.90 7.19
N VAL A 135 -8.59 15.74 6.23
CA VAL A 135 -7.15 15.53 6.48
C VAL A 135 -6.49 16.80 7.02
N THR A 136 -6.93 18.00 6.59
CA THR A 136 -6.41 19.30 7.06
C THR A 136 -6.47 19.43 8.59
N LEU A 137 -7.45 18.83 9.24
CA LEU A 137 -7.57 18.85 10.71
C LEU A 137 -6.38 18.17 11.41
N SER A 138 -5.71 17.25 10.75
CA SER A 138 -4.51 16.57 11.26
C SER A 138 -3.21 17.34 10.96
N PHE A 139 -3.28 18.42 10.17
CA PHE A 139 -2.13 19.22 9.73
C PHE A 139 -2.31 20.72 10.03
N PRO A 140 -2.49 21.12 11.30
CA PRO A 140 -2.47 22.53 11.65
C PRO A 140 -1.09 23.15 11.36
N PRO A 141 -0.99 24.49 11.21
CA PRO A 141 0.26 25.15 10.92
C PRO A 141 1.40 24.75 11.88
N GLY A 142 2.58 24.47 11.34
CA GLY A 142 3.79 24.12 12.07
C GLY A 142 3.83 22.70 12.65
N ARG A 143 2.78 21.87 12.44
CA ARG A 143 2.83 20.46 12.91
C ARG A 143 3.85 19.67 12.11
N THR A 144 4.64 18.84 12.77
CA THR A 144 5.59 17.95 12.08
C THR A 144 4.85 16.94 11.21
N ILE A 145 5.43 16.63 10.04
CA ILE A 145 4.78 15.77 9.03
C ILE A 145 4.39 14.41 9.59
N LEU A 146 5.26 13.78 10.38
CA LEU A 146 5.01 12.45 10.91
C LEU A 146 3.96 12.46 12.04
N ALA A 147 3.91 13.54 12.85
CA ALA A 147 2.88 13.72 13.84
C ALA A 147 1.50 13.90 13.18
N GLY A 148 1.42 14.70 12.10
CA GLY A 148 0.19 14.86 11.31
C GLY A 148 -0.28 13.55 10.68
N ALA A 149 0.62 12.81 10.04
CA ALA A 149 0.31 11.51 9.43
C ALA A 149 -0.13 10.46 10.47
N THR A 150 0.49 10.47 11.66
CA THR A 150 0.12 9.56 12.75
C THR A 150 -1.24 9.91 13.34
N ASP A 151 -1.53 11.20 13.52
CA ASP A 151 -2.85 11.68 13.97
C ASP A 151 -3.94 11.29 12.97
N LEU A 152 -3.72 11.53 11.66
CA LEU A 152 -4.64 11.12 10.61
C LEU A 152 -4.91 9.61 10.63
N MET A 153 -3.85 8.81 10.73
CA MET A 153 -3.96 7.35 10.84
C MET A 153 -4.84 6.94 12.03
N ASN A 154 -4.63 7.56 13.20
CA ASN A 154 -5.40 7.26 14.40
C ASN A 154 -6.87 7.69 14.28
N ARG A 155 -7.14 8.83 13.64
CA ARG A 155 -8.50 9.30 13.36
C ARG A 155 -9.23 8.35 12.42
N ILE A 156 -8.61 7.95 11.31
CA ILE A 156 -9.20 6.94 10.41
C ILE A 156 -9.51 5.66 11.16
N LYS A 157 -8.57 5.18 11.99
CA LYS A 157 -8.77 3.98 12.80
C LYS A 157 -9.92 4.10 13.82
N ALA A 158 -10.16 5.28 14.35
CA ALA A 158 -11.21 5.53 15.33
C ALA A 158 -12.60 5.78 14.70
N GLU A 159 -12.62 6.41 13.52
CA GLU A 159 -13.83 6.93 12.89
C GLU A 159 -14.36 6.02 11.76
N PHE A 160 -13.54 5.08 11.26
CA PHE A 160 -13.93 4.17 10.17
C PHE A 160 -14.01 2.74 10.67
N VAL A 161 -14.94 1.97 10.09
CA VAL A 161 -15.14 0.56 10.42
C VAL A 161 -14.38 -0.32 9.44
N TYR A 162 -13.49 -1.19 9.95
CA TYR A 162 -12.87 -2.22 9.14
C TYR A 162 -13.87 -3.33 8.86
N GLU A 163 -14.28 -3.48 7.60
CA GLU A 163 -15.31 -4.44 7.18
C GLU A 163 -14.97 -5.03 5.81
N VAL A 164 -14.69 -6.33 5.82
CA VAL A 164 -14.43 -7.09 4.59
C VAL A 164 -15.72 -7.22 3.79
N GLY A 165 -15.65 -6.95 2.49
CA GLY A 165 -16.82 -7.01 1.59
C GLY A 165 -17.67 -5.73 1.53
N ALA A 166 -17.39 -4.71 2.36
CA ALA A 166 -18.06 -3.41 2.28
C ALA A 166 -17.68 -2.63 1.00
N THR A 167 -16.51 -2.91 0.45
CA THR A 167 -15.94 -2.28 -0.73
C THR A 167 -15.41 -3.32 -1.71
N THR A 168 -15.11 -2.89 -2.93
CA THR A 168 -14.49 -3.70 -3.98
C THR A 168 -13.17 -3.06 -4.43
N ALA A 169 -12.40 -3.76 -5.25
CA ALA A 169 -11.16 -3.23 -5.83
C ALA A 169 -11.36 -1.98 -6.71
N SER A 170 -12.59 -1.71 -7.14
CA SER A 170 -12.98 -0.53 -7.93
C SER A 170 -13.57 0.61 -7.10
N THR A 171 -13.75 0.43 -5.80
CA THR A 171 -14.27 1.48 -4.92
C THR A 171 -13.27 2.64 -4.84
N THR A 172 -13.75 3.85 -5.15
CA THR A 172 -12.89 5.05 -5.14
C THR A 172 -12.72 5.63 -3.74
N PRO A 173 -11.65 6.42 -3.48
CA PRO A 173 -11.46 7.08 -2.19
C PRO A 173 -12.67 7.89 -1.69
N PRO A 174 -13.34 8.72 -2.51
CA PRO A 174 -14.55 9.42 -2.07
C PRO A 174 -15.69 8.49 -1.67
N MET A 175 -15.88 7.38 -2.40
CA MET A 175 -16.92 6.40 -2.06
C MET A 175 -16.66 5.72 -0.72
N SER A 176 -15.45 5.23 -0.50
CA SER A 176 -15.09 4.59 0.79
C SER A 176 -15.08 5.60 1.94
N PHE A 177 -14.71 6.85 1.66
CA PHE A 177 -14.77 7.94 2.64
C PHE A 177 -16.21 8.23 3.08
N ALA A 178 -17.15 8.35 2.13
CA ALA A 178 -18.57 8.56 2.43
C ALA A 178 -19.18 7.39 3.21
N LEU A 179 -18.82 6.14 2.87
CA LEU A 179 -19.28 4.94 3.56
C LEU A 179 -18.75 4.82 5.00
N ARG A 180 -17.62 5.44 5.33
CA ARG A 180 -16.90 5.26 6.61
C ARG A 180 -16.59 3.79 6.91
N ARG A 181 -16.48 2.95 5.88
CA ARG A 181 -16.23 1.51 5.96
C ARG A 181 -15.31 1.07 4.84
N GLY A 182 -14.56 0.01 5.07
CA GLY A 182 -13.69 -0.59 4.07
C GLY A 182 -12.57 -1.42 4.68
N VAL A 183 -11.55 -1.67 3.88
CA VAL A 183 -10.37 -2.44 4.27
C VAL A 183 -9.10 -1.58 4.21
N CYS A 184 -7.94 -2.17 4.49
CA CYS A 184 -6.66 -1.45 4.51
C CYS A 184 -6.36 -0.67 3.22
N GLN A 185 -6.77 -1.19 2.05
CA GLN A 185 -6.63 -0.51 0.77
C GLN A 185 -7.41 0.82 0.76
N ASP A 186 -8.68 0.80 1.18
CA ASP A 186 -9.55 1.98 1.18
C ASP A 186 -8.98 3.07 2.09
N PHE A 187 -8.60 2.70 3.30
CA PHE A 187 -8.04 3.63 4.28
C PHE A 187 -6.71 4.23 3.83
N THR A 188 -5.87 3.41 3.18
CA THR A 188 -4.64 3.89 2.57
C THR A 188 -4.92 4.87 1.43
N HIS A 189 -5.89 4.59 0.57
CA HIS A 189 -6.29 5.48 -0.53
C HIS A 189 -6.85 6.81 0.00
N ILE A 190 -7.64 6.80 1.08
CA ILE A 190 -8.12 8.02 1.76
C ILE A 190 -6.94 8.86 2.28
N MET A 191 -5.98 8.23 2.98
CA MET A 191 -4.78 8.94 3.44
C MET A 191 -4.00 9.57 2.28
N ILE A 192 -3.77 8.81 1.20
CA ILE A 192 -3.03 9.28 0.03
C ILE A 192 -3.78 10.43 -0.66
N SER A 193 -5.09 10.30 -0.88
CA SER A 193 -5.93 11.33 -1.50
C SER A 193 -5.85 12.65 -0.73
N GLY A 194 -6.08 12.62 0.57
CA GLY A 194 -6.09 13.82 1.40
C GLY A 194 -4.71 14.44 1.56
N MET A 195 -3.68 13.67 1.83
CA MET A 195 -2.34 14.21 2.00
C MET A 195 -1.79 14.78 0.68
N ARG A 196 -2.02 14.12 -0.46
CA ARG A 196 -1.66 14.68 -1.77
C ARG A 196 -2.45 15.96 -2.08
N SER A 197 -3.69 16.07 -1.63
CA SER A 197 -4.47 17.31 -1.75
C SER A 197 -3.89 18.50 -0.96
N LEU A 198 -3.05 18.20 0.06
CA LEU A 198 -2.24 19.20 0.77
C LEU A 198 -0.86 19.42 0.13
N GLY A 199 -0.54 18.74 -0.97
CA GLY A 199 0.77 18.78 -1.62
C GLY A 199 1.85 17.97 -0.90
N LEU A 200 1.46 16.95 -0.14
CA LEU A 200 2.36 16.07 0.60
C LEU A 200 2.61 14.77 -0.18
N PRO A 201 3.88 14.37 -0.39
CA PRO A 201 4.19 13.14 -1.13
C PRO A 201 3.84 11.91 -0.32
N VAL A 202 2.99 11.06 -0.88
CA VAL A 202 2.60 9.79 -0.26
C VAL A 202 2.52 8.69 -1.29
N ALA A 203 3.23 7.58 -1.04
CA ALA A 203 3.20 6.39 -1.87
C ALA A 203 2.30 5.30 -1.26
N TYR A 204 1.74 4.45 -2.13
CA TYR A 204 1.03 3.24 -1.74
C TYR A 204 2.01 2.08 -1.62
N VAL A 205 1.94 1.34 -0.53
CA VAL A 205 2.70 0.11 -0.35
C VAL A 205 1.73 -1.05 -0.17
N SER A 206 1.97 -2.13 -0.90
CA SER A 206 1.31 -3.41 -0.73
C SER A 206 2.31 -4.44 -0.22
N GLY A 207 1.91 -5.27 0.72
CA GLY A 207 2.80 -6.28 1.30
C GLY A 207 2.12 -7.15 2.33
N TYR A 208 2.94 -7.82 3.12
CA TYR A 208 2.51 -8.76 4.15
C TYR A 208 2.80 -8.19 5.53
N LEU A 209 1.83 -8.24 6.42
CA LEU A 209 2.00 -7.89 7.83
C LEU A 209 1.92 -9.17 8.68
N ARG A 210 2.83 -9.28 9.65
CA ARG A 210 2.73 -10.37 10.63
C ARG A 210 1.67 -10.01 11.66
N THR A 211 0.59 -10.78 11.68
CA THR A 211 -0.41 -10.71 12.76
C THR A 211 0.07 -11.48 13.97
N VAL A 212 0.27 -10.81 15.10
CA VAL A 212 0.56 -11.45 16.38
C VAL A 212 -0.77 -11.64 17.12
N ARG A 213 -1.18 -12.89 17.34
CA ARG A 213 -2.40 -13.22 18.08
C ARG A 213 -2.20 -12.96 19.56
N SER A 214 -3.11 -12.20 20.16
CA SER A 214 -3.30 -12.24 21.60
C SER A 214 -3.99 -13.57 21.99
N ARG A 215 -3.60 -14.18 23.12
CA ARG A 215 -4.24 -15.42 23.58
C ARG A 215 -5.75 -15.19 23.78
N GLY A 216 -6.60 -15.87 22.99
CA GLY A 216 -8.06 -15.83 23.11
C GLY A 216 -8.80 -14.95 22.12
N GLU A 217 -8.11 -14.27 21.19
CA GLU A 217 -8.78 -13.51 20.13
C GLU A 217 -9.16 -14.40 18.93
N THR A 218 -10.39 -14.20 18.45
CA THR A 218 -10.89 -14.81 17.20
C THR A 218 -10.07 -14.26 16.02
N ARG A 219 -9.74 -15.11 15.07
CA ARG A 219 -9.05 -14.71 13.84
C ARG A 219 -9.91 -13.68 13.10
N LEU A 220 -9.37 -12.49 12.84
CA LEU A 220 -10.03 -11.51 11.99
C LEU A 220 -10.07 -12.07 10.55
N GLU A 221 -11.23 -12.02 9.91
CA GLU A 221 -11.34 -12.29 8.47
C GLU A 221 -10.38 -11.35 7.71
N GLY A 222 -9.58 -11.90 6.81
CA GLY A 222 -8.59 -11.15 6.05
C GLY A 222 -7.24 -10.93 6.74
N ALA A 223 -7.02 -11.41 7.98
CA ALA A 223 -5.74 -11.27 8.68
C ALA A 223 -4.53 -11.90 7.96
N ASP A 224 -4.76 -12.84 7.06
CA ASP A 224 -3.73 -13.50 6.24
C ASP A 224 -3.72 -12.98 4.77
N ALA A 225 -4.48 -11.93 4.45
CA ALA A 225 -4.48 -11.32 3.13
C ALA A 225 -3.28 -10.36 2.96
N MET A 226 -3.05 -9.92 1.72
CA MET A 226 -2.15 -8.79 1.47
C MET A 226 -2.71 -7.53 2.13
N HIS A 227 -1.82 -6.76 2.74
CA HIS A 227 -2.14 -5.49 3.36
C HIS A 227 -1.65 -4.30 2.54
N ALA A 228 -2.22 -3.15 2.83
CA ALA A 228 -1.81 -1.88 2.27
C ALA A 228 -1.53 -0.86 3.36
N TRP A 229 -0.53 -0.01 3.13
CA TRP A 229 -0.23 1.14 3.98
C TRP A 229 0.34 2.31 3.20
N ALA A 230 0.27 3.49 3.80
CA ALA A 230 0.84 4.70 3.24
C ALA A 230 2.33 4.81 3.59
N LEU A 231 3.14 5.19 2.60
CA LEU A 231 4.54 5.55 2.79
C LEU A 231 4.64 7.07 2.61
N VAL A 232 4.93 7.78 3.68
CA VAL A 232 4.97 9.25 3.74
C VAL A 232 6.40 9.75 3.60
N TRP A 233 6.64 10.68 2.71
CA TRP A 233 7.94 11.33 2.62
C TRP A 233 8.04 12.43 3.68
N CYS A 234 9.05 12.32 4.52
CA CYS A 234 9.26 13.19 5.68
C CYS A 234 10.42 14.17 5.48
N GLY A 235 10.71 14.54 4.24
CA GLY A 235 11.79 15.45 3.90
C GLY A 235 13.10 14.75 3.49
N PRO A 236 14.06 15.52 2.96
CA PRO A 236 15.28 14.94 2.36
C PRO A 236 16.21 14.27 3.37
N VAL A 237 16.16 14.66 4.63
CA VAL A 237 17.01 14.09 5.70
C VAL A 237 16.43 12.81 6.25
N VAL A 238 15.11 12.78 6.45
CA VAL A 238 14.41 11.65 7.09
C VAL A 238 14.00 10.58 6.06
N GLY A 239 13.62 11.00 4.84
CA GLY A 239 13.19 10.11 3.78
C GLY A 239 11.77 9.58 3.97
N TRP A 240 11.52 8.34 3.58
CA TRP A 240 10.21 7.71 3.53
C TRP A 240 9.90 6.88 4.78
N ILE A 241 8.74 7.12 5.41
CA ILE A 241 8.28 6.39 6.60
C ILE A 241 6.91 5.77 6.37
N GLY A 242 6.75 4.47 6.65
CA GLY A 242 5.49 3.74 6.52
C GLY A 242 4.51 4.04 7.66
N ARG A 243 3.20 4.13 7.34
CA ARG A 243 2.09 4.24 8.30
C ARG A 243 0.92 3.36 7.85
N ALA A 244 0.49 2.46 8.73
CA ALA A 244 -0.66 1.58 8.49
C ALA A 244 -1.88 2.10 9.25
N SER A 245 -3.04 2.17 8.57
CA SER A 245 -4.31 2.61 9.16
C SER A 245 -5.22 1.47 9.62
N CYS A 246 -4.85 0.22 9.39
CA CYS A 246 -5.62 -0.93 9.87
C CYS A 246 -5.35 -1.26 11.35
N ARG A 247 -6.27 -2.01 11.98
CA ARG A 247 -6.25 -2.31 13.43
C ARG A 247 -5.08 -3.17 13.91
N GLU A 248 -4.24 -3.61 13.02
CA GLU A 248 -3.13 -4.51 13.36
C GLU A 248 -1.99 -3.73 14.01
N ARG A 249 -1.58 -4.23 15.16
CA ARG A 249 -0.36 -3.76 15.83
C ARG A 249 0.84 -4.39 15.11
N VAL A 250 1.67 -3.54 14.56
CA VAL A 250 3.03 -3.92 14.16
C VAL A 250 3.87 -4.11 15.41
#